data_0c135f9f92116d6d68f67d26c8544639
#
_entry.id   0c135f9f92116d6d68f67d26c8544639
#
_cell.length_a   1.000
_cell.length_b   1.000
_cell.length_c   1.000
_cell.angle_alpha   90.00
_cell.angle_beta   90.00
_cell.angle_gamma   90.00
#
_symmetry.space_group_name_H-M   'P 1'
#
loop_
_entity.id
_entity.type
_entity.pdbx_description
1 polymer ?
#
loop_
_entity_poly.entity_id
_entity_poly.type
_entity_poly.pdbx_seq_one_letter_code
_entity_poly.pdbx_strand_id
1 'polypeptide(L)'
;MPRGVPKNGFRMTRKRRAGGVKVSSSPAFVQPIRKESIAEIEVKLQDRFEALEIMSEATGKGINRALIVSGPAGLGKSYTVEAKMAELEKQGHHILYIKGYVRPLALYKLLYETRHKNCVLVFDDSDSIFHDDVSMNLLKGACDSTDRRVLHWLSRSLERESDEDGDNIPEKFEFEGSIIFITNYDFDSLIASGYKLAPHFEALVSRSHYLDLAMKTKMDYLVRIKQVVRGGMLRDRGFNVSDETLIMEFIENNVERLRELSLRMVVKLSGLYKMDRVNWQKLAKQTCFRAS
;
A
#
# COMPACT_ATOMS: atom_id res chain seq x y z
N MET A 1 35.10 -68.27 -9.38
CA MET A 1 33.81 -68.77 -8.86
C MET A 1 33.07 -67.61 -8.25
N PRO A 2 31.92 -67.22 -8.75
CA PRO A 2 31.13 -66.13 -8.17
C PRO A 2 30.08 -66.71 -7.19
N ARG A 3 29.96 -66.09 -6.02
CA ARG A 3 28.93 -66.42 -5.05
C ARG A 3 27.64 -65.65 -5.33
N GLY A 4 26.53 -66.43 -5.35
CA GLY A 4 25.22 -65.95 -5.68
C GLY A 4 24.58 -65.00 -4.67
N VAL A 5 23.72 -64.17 -5.17
CA VAL A 5 22.82 -63.25 -4.44
C VAL A 5 21.48 -63.94 -4.13
N PRO A 6 20.95 -63.90 -2.91
CA PRO A 6 19.62 -64.43 -2.63
C PRO A 6 18.53 -63.46 -3.08
N LYS A 7 17.60 -63.93 -3.92
CA LYS A 7 16.33 -63.29 -4.21
C LYS A 7 15.36 -63.56 -3.04
N ASN A 8 14.98 -62.57 -2.29
CA ASN A 8 13.75 -62.60 -1.52
C ASN A 8 13.02 -61.30 -1.63
N GLY A 9 11.98 -61.31 -2.47
CA GLY A 9 11.07 -60.18 -2.61
C GLY A 9 10.04 -60.18 -1.45
N PHE A 10 10.08 -59.14 -0.65
CA PHE A 10 8.98 -58.80 0.22
C PHE A 10 8.14 -57.70 -0.44
N ARG A 11 6.99 -58.08 -0.99
CA ARG A 11 5.95 -57.16 -1.47
C ARG A 11 5.12 -56.70 -0.27
N MET A 12 5.39 -55.51 0.27
CA MET A 12 4.49 -54.86 1.22
C MET A 12 3.31 -54.23 0.47
N THR A 13 2.17 -54.89 0.56
CA THR A 13 0.87 -54.34 0.15
C THR A 13 0.40 -53.36 1.24
N ARG A 14 0.55 -52.05 0.97
CA ARG A 14 -0.09 -50.98 1.77
C ARG A 14 -1.59 -50.96 1.46
N LYS A 15 -2.40 -51.50 2.38
CA LYS A 15 -3.85 -51.25 2.41
C LYS A 15 -4.10 -49.79 2.69
N ARG A 16 -4.55 -49.05 1.68
CA ARG A 16 -5.13 -47.70 1.86
C ARG A 16 -6.44 -47.84 2.62
N ARG A 17 -6.48 -47.42 3.88
CA ARG A 17 -7.73 -47.13 4.59
C ARG A 17 -8.27 -45.81 4.06
N ALA A 18 -9.32 -45.86 3.27
CA ALA A 18 -10.14 -44.71 2.94
C ALA A 18 -11.03 -44.41 4.15
N GLY A 19 -10.54 -43.55 5.04
CA GLY A 19 -11.34 -42.88 6.06
C GLY A 19 -11.82 -41.57 5.52
N GLY A 20 -12.96 -41.55 4.83
CA GLY A 20 -13.60 -40.29 4.42
C GLY A 20 -14.16 -39.62 5.64
N VAL A 21 -13.49 -38.55 6.10
CA VAL A 21 -14.10 -37.55 6.99
C VAL A 21 -15.12 -36.80 6.13
N LYS A 22 -16.40 -37.07 6.34
CA LYS A 22 -17.49 -36.23 5.83
C LYS A 22 -17.41 -34.91 6.56
N VAL A 23 -16.76 -33.90 5.94
CA VAL A 23 -16.90 -32.52 6.34
C VAL A 23 -18.33 -32.14 6.00
N SER A 24 -19.16 -31.98 7.02
CA SER A 24 -20.48 -31.40 6.92
C SER A 24 -20.27 -29.95 6.50
N SER A 25 -20.40 -29.66 5.22
CA SER A 25 -20.51 -28.29 4.71
C SER A 25 -21.90 -27.78 5.10
N SER A 26 -21.98 -27.08 6.23
CA SER A 26 -23.10 -26.19 6.45
C SER A 26 -23.18 -25.25 5.25
N PRO A 27 -24.37 -25.05 4.65
CA PRO A 27 -24.47 -24.08 3.56
C PRO A 27 -24.06 -22.71 4.11
N ALA A 28 -22.93 -22.20 3.64
CA ALA A 28 -22.59 -20.81 3.88
C ALA A 28 -23.79 -19.99 3.35
N PHE A 29 -24.47 -19.28 4.24
CA PHE A 29 -25.48 -18.32 3.88
C PHE A 29 -24.74 -17.24 3.05
N VAL A 30 -24.77 -17.38 1.73
CA VAL A 30 -24.39 -16.33 0.81
C VAL A 30 -25.49 -15.28 0.94
N GLN A 31 -25.30 -14.31 1.82
CA GLN A 31 -26.16 -13.14 1.83
C GLN A 31 -26.13 -12.55 0.41
N PRO A 32 -27.30 -12.26 -0.19
CA PRO A 32 -27.33 -11.59 -1.49
C PRO A 32 -26.52 -10.29 -1.34
N ILE A 33 -25.54 -10.08 -2.22
CA ILE A 33 -24.72 -8.88 -2.24
C ILE A 33 -25.69 -7.73 -2.49
N ARG A 34 -26.09 -7.04 -1.42
CA ARG A 34 -26.91 -5.84 -1.51
C ARG A 34 -26.09 -4.81 -2.26
N LYS A 35 -26.63 -4.29 -3.37
CA LYS A 35 -26.00 -3.16 -4.05
C LYS A 35 -26.06 -1.96 -3.11
N GLU A 36 -24.90 -1.49 -2.69
CA GLU A 36 -24.78 -0.25 -1.90
C GLU A 36 -25.34 0.92 -2.73
N SER A 37 -26.09 1.80 -2.09
CA SER A 37 -26.53 3.06 -2.71
C SER A 37 -25.34 4.02 -2.83
N ILE A 38 -25.44 5.01 -3.71
CA ILE A 38 -24.40 6.04 -3.90
C ILE A 38 -24.12 6.76 -2.57
N ALA A 39 -25.15 7.06 -1.77
CA ALA A 39 -25.00 7.72 -0.49
C ALA A 39 -24.24 6.83 0.52
N GLU A 40 -24.53 5.53 0.59
CA GLU A 40 -23.79 4.60 1.46
C GLU A 40 -22.31 4.50 1.04
N ILE A 41 -22.03 4.46 -0.27
CA ILE A 41 -20.65 4.48 -0.80
C ILE A 41 -19.95 5.79 -0.42
N GLU A 42 -20.64 6.94 -0.56
CA GLU A 42 -20.08 8.26 -0.27
C GLU A 42 -19.66 8.38 1.22
N VAL A 43 -20.54 7.97 2.13
CA VAL A 43 -20.23 7.94 3.58
C VAL A 43 -19.07 6.99 3.87
N LYS A 44 -19.13 5.76 3.39
CA LYS A 44 -18.07 4.75 3.57
C LYS A 44 -16.68 5.25 3.12
N LEU A 45 -16.62 5.92 1.98
CA LEU A 45 -15.37 6.45 1.45
C LEU A 45 -14.90 7.67 2.24
N GLN A 46 -15.82 8.52 2.66
CA GLN A 46 -15.50 9.66 3.54
C GLN A 46 -14.87 9.17 4.85
N ASP A 47 -15.51 8.22 5.53
CA ASP A 47 -15.00 7.65 6.78
C ASP A 47 -13.60 7.03 6.63
N ARG A 48 -13.36 6.32 5.52
CA ARG A 48 -12.05 5.71 5.26
C ARG A 48 -10.94 6.73 5.03
N PHE A 49 -11.21 7.82 4.30
CA PHE A 49 -10.21 8.85 4.07
C PHE A 49 -10.01 9.76 5.29
N GLU A 50 -11.05 9.98 6.09
CA GLU A 50 -10.93 10.62 7.39
C GLU A 50 -10.07 9.77 8.34
N ALA A 51 -10.30 8.46 8.38
CA ALA A 51 -9.44 7.53 9.12
C ALA A 51 -7.99 7.59 8.64
N LEU A 52 -7.75 7.71 7.31
CA LEU A 52 -6.40 7.88 6.77
C LEU A 52 -5.72 9.14 7.31
N GLU A 53 -6.43 10.27 7.37
CA GLU A 53 -5.90 11.52 7.90
C GLU A 53 -5.54 11.40 9.37
N ILE A 54 -6.47 10.92 10.19
CA ILE A 54 -6.28 10.73 11.64
C ILE A 54 -5.13 9.76 11.93
N MET A 55 -5.10 8.62 11.24
CA MET A 55 -4.07 7.61 11.47
C MET A 55 -2.69 8.07 10.98
N SER A 56 -2.62 8.83 9.88
CA SER A 56 -1.36 9.42 9.41
C SER A 56 -0.82 10.42 10.42
N GLU A 57 -1.66 11.30 10.96
CA GLU A 57 -1.27 12.26 11.98
C GLU A 57 -0.82 11.55 13.28
N ALA A 58 -1.58 10.57 13.75
CA ALA A 58 -1.25 9.80 14.95
C ALA A 58 0.09 9.05 14.80
N THR A 59 0.35 8.47 13.62
CA THR A 59 1.63 7.80 13.33
C THR A 59 2.77 8.82 13.24
N GLY A 60 2.54 9.95 12.60
CA GLY A 60 3.52 11.03 12.53
C GLY A 60 3.92 11.59 13.89
N LYS A 61 2.99 11.66 14.83
CA LYS A 61 3.23 12.06 16.24
C LYS A 61 3.82 10.92 17.11
N GLY A 62 4.10 9.76 16.54
CA GLY A 62 4.65 8.61 17.25
C GLY A 62 3.68 7.91 18.22
N ILE A 63 2.36 8.23 18.16
CA ILE A 63 1.32 7.52 18.93
C ILE A 63 1.20 6.09 18.43
N ASN A 64 1.25 5.92 17.11
CA ASN A 64 1.33 4.62 16.43
C ASN A 64 2.74 4.42 15.88
N ARG A 65 3.25 3.22 15.96
CA ARG A 65 4.61 2.87 15.48
C ARG A 65 4.66 2.69 13.97
N ALA A 66 3.59 2.14 13.40
CA ALA A 66 3.51 1.91 11.97
C ALA A 66 2.06 1.96 11.45
N LEU A 67 1.92 2.49 10.23
CA LEU A 67 0.68 2.51 9.47
C LEU A 67 0.93 1.93 8.08
N ILE A 68 0.11 0.98 7.67
CA ILE A 68 0.08 0.46 6.30
C ILE A 68 -1.19 0.96 5.62
N VAL A 69 -1.04 1.69 4.54
CA VAL A 69 -2.12 2.21 3.70
C VAL A 69 -2.14 1.43 2.40
N SER A 70 -3.06 0.50 2.28
CA SER A 70 -3.26 -0.33 1.10
C SER A 70 -4.40 0.20 0.24
N GLY A 71 -4.33 -0.02 -1.06
CA GLY A 71 -5.43 0.28 -1.98
C GLY A 71 -4.98 0.67 -3.38
N PRO A 72 -5.90 0.73 -4.35
CA PRO A 72 -5.58 0.99 -5.75
C PRO A 72 -4.88 2.34 -5.97
N ALA A 73 -4.09 2.41 -7.03
CA ALA A 73 -3.40 3.64 -7.42
C ALA A 73 -4.37 4.76 -7.84
N GLY A 74 -3.97 6.01 -7.61
CA GLY A 74 -4.70 7.18 -8.11
C GLY A 74 -5.96 7.56 -7.34
N LEU A 75 -6.08 7.17 -6.05
CA LEU A 75 -7.20 7.52 -5.16
C LEU A 75 -6.91 8.70 -4.23
N GLY A 76 -5.67 9.19 -4.22
CA GLY A 76 -5.25 10.29 -3.35
C GLY A 76 -4.56 9.85 -2.05
N LYS A 77 -4.19 8.57 -1.88
CA LYS A 77 -3.48 8.07 -0.69
C LYS A 77 -2.26 8.92 -0.35
N SER A 78 -1.29 8.95 -1.29
CA SER A 78 -0.04 9.69 -1.11
C SER A 78 -0.29 11.18 -0.85
N TYR A 79 -1.21 11.81 -1.58
CA TYR A 79 -1.57 13.21 -1.39
C TYR A 79 -2.08 13.48 0.04
N THR A 80 -2.98 12.63 0.56
CA THR A 80 -3.53 12.79 1.92
C THR A 80 -2.44 12.62 2.98
N VAL A 81 -1.57 11.61 2.84
CA VAL A 81 -0.44 11.40 3.77
C VAL A 81 0.55 12.56 3.69
N GLU A 82 0.95 12.98 2.47
CA GLU A 82 1.88 14.10 2.26
C GLU A 82 1.35 15.40 2.89
N ALA A 83 0.05 15.69 2.75
CA ALA A 83 -0.56 16.87 3.35
C ALA A 83 -0.43 16.87 4.88
N LYS A 84 -0.71 15.73 5.53
CA LYS A 84 -0.57 15.60 6.99
C LYS A 84 0.87 15.64 7.46
N MET A 85 1.78 15.03 6.73
CA MET A 85 3.21 15.09 7.04
C MET A 85 3.77 16.50 6.90
N ALA A 86 3.36 17.25 5.88
CA ALA A 86 3.75 18.65 5.71
C ALA A 86 3.27 19.58 6.86
N GLU A 87 2.13 19.26 7.49
CA GLU A 87 1.68 19.94 8.72
C GLU A 87 2.61 19.63 9.90
N LEU A 88 3.08 18.38 10.03
CA LEU A 88 3.98 17.94 11.09
C LEU A 88 5.40 18.46 10.90
N GLU A 89 5.90 18.57 9.66
CA GLU A 89 7.19 19.20 9.36
C GLU A 89 7.25 20.65 9.86
N LYS A 90 6.16 21.42 9.69
CA LYS A 90 6.03 22.77 10.23
C LYS A 90 6.06 22.82 11.76
N GLN A 91 5.75 21.69 12.42
CA GLN A 91 5.79 21.52 13.87
C GLN A 91 7.14 20.98 14.37
N GLY A 92 8.13 20.80 13.48
CA GLY A 92 9.48 20.36 13.80
C GLY A 92 9.68 18.84 13.74
N HIS A 93 8.77 18.08 13.12
CA HIS A 93 8.99 16.67 12.83
C HIS A 93 9.91 16.52 11.61
N HIS A 94 10.75 15.50 11.62
CA HIS A 94 11.60 15.13 10.50
C HIS A 94 10.92 14.03 9.69
N ILE A 95 10.56 14.31 8.44
CA ILE A 95 9.86 13.38 7.57
C ILE A 95 10.77 13.00 6.40
N LEU A 96 11.04 11.71 6.26
CA LEU A 96 11.83 11.19 5.15
C LEU A 96 10.95 10.38 4.21
N TYR A 97 10.82 10.84 2.97
CA TYR A 97 10.05 10.17 1.93
C TYR A 97 10.92 9.32 1.04
N ILE A 98 10.56 8.06 0.87
CA ILE A 98 11.23 7.13 -0.02
C ILE A 98 10.26 6.64 -1.09
N LYS A 99 10.62 6.85 -2.35
CA LYS A 99 9.90 6.36 -3.54
C LYS A 99 10.84 5.52 -4.40
N GLY A 100 10.42 4.31 -4.77
CA GLY A 100 11.16 3.44 -5.68
C GLY A 100 11.87 2.27 -4.99
N TYR A 101 13.04 1.87 -5.51
CA TYR A 101 13.72 0.65 -5.09
C TYR A 101 14.66 0.87 -3.91
N VAL A 102 14.53 0.04 -2.87
CA VAL A 102 15.36 0.07 -1.66
C VAL A 102 15.98 -1.29 -1.42
N ARG A 103 17.31 -1.33 -1.25
CA ARG A 103 18.06 -2.54 -0.85
C ARG A 103 18.08 -2.69 0.67
N PRO A 104 18.28 -3.90 1.22
CA PRO A 104 18.27 -4.13 2.67
C PRO A 104 19.24 -3.25 3.47
N LEU A 105 20.47 -3.06 2.98
CA LEU A 105 21.45 -2.21 3.64
C LEU A 105 21.03 -0.72 3.59
N ALA A 106 20.47 -0.28 2.47
CA ALA A 106 19.91 1.08 2.38
C ALA A 106 18.72 1.26 3.33
N LEU A 107 17.86 0.24 3.48
CA LEU A 107 16.77 0.25 4.47
C LEU A 107 17.33 0.40 5.90
N TYR A 108 18.40 -0.33 6.25
CA TYR A 108 19.01 -0.21 7.57
C TYR A 108 19.53 1.21 7.83
N LYS A 109 20.15 1.85 6.83
CA LYS A 109 20.59 3.25 6.90
C LYS A 109 19.43 4.22 7.11
N LEU A 110 18.36 4.10 6.29
CA LEU A 110 17.17 4.93 6.43
C LEU A 110 16.53 4.82 7.80
N LEU A 111 16.49 3.60 8.35
CA LEU A 111 16.01 3.37 9.73
C LEU A 111 16.94 4.00 10.76
N TYR A 112 18.27 4.00 10.54
CA TYR A 112 19.23 4.68 11.41
C TYR A 112 19.06 6.20 11.37
N GLU A 113 18.93 6.79 10.19
CA GLU A 113 18.70 8.24 9.98
C GLU A 113 17.40 8.70 10.67
N THR A 114 16.35 7.89 10.59
CA THR A 114 15.03 8.20 11.17
C THR A 114 14.79 7.57 12.54
N ARG A 115 15.86 7.18 13.26
CA ARG A 115 15.76 6.44 14.53
C ARG A 115 15.17 7.21 15.70
N HIS A 116 15.20 8.54 15.66
CA HIS A 116 14.82 9.38 16.79
C HIS A 116 13.29 9.59 16.88
N LYS A 117 12.83 9.96 18.07
CA LYS A 117 11.46 10.44 18.27
C LYS A 117 11.18 11.62 17.34
N ASN A 118 9.94 11.75 16.90
CA ASN A 118 9.49 12.74 15.91
C ASN A 118 10.08 12.58 14.50
N CYS A 119 10.76 11.46 14.22
CA CYS A 119 11.14 11.09 12.86
C CYS A 119 10.11 10.13 12.27
N VAL A 120 9.75 10.35 11.00
CA VAL A 120 8.80 9.51 10.26
C VAL A 120 9.42 9.08 8.94
N LEU A 121 9.49 7.78 8.71
CA LEU A 121 9.92 7.20 7.45
C LEU A 121 8.69 6.82 6.63
N VAL A 122 8.49 7.47 5.48
CA VAL A 122 7.36 7.21 4.60
C VAL A 122 7.84 6.47 3.35
N PHE A 123 7.38 5.24 3.16
CA PHE A 123 7.57 4.48 1.93
C PHE A 123 6.34 4.65 1.04
N ASP A 124 6.53 5.27 -0.13
CA ASP A 124 5.46 5.49 -1.11
C ASP A 124 5.79 4.75 -2.41
N ASP A 125 5.00 3.73 -2.74
CA ASP A 125 5.23 2.81 -3.88
C ASP A 125 6.65 2.16 -3.86
N SER A 126 7.24 1.95 -2.67
CA SER A 126 8.56 1.30 -2.49
C SER A 126 8.42 -0.19 -2.18
N ASP A 127 7.55 -0.87 -2.90
CA ASP A 127 7.12 -2.27 -2.64
C ASP A 127 8.27 -3.30 -2.70
N SER A 128 9.44 -2.92 -3.23
CA SER A 128 10.64 -3.78 -3.24
C SER A 128 11.08 -4.25 -1.85
N ILE A 129 10.80 -3.47 -0.80
CA ILE A 129 11.11 -3.82 0.59
C ILE A 129 10.35 -5.04 1.08
N PHE A 130 9.20 -5.35 0.47
CA PHE A 130 8.34 -6.47 0.83
C PHE A 130 8.73 -7.79 0.14
N HIS A 131 9.68 -7.77 -0.80
CA HIS A 131 10.11 -8.94 -1.55
C HIS A 131 11.41 -9.57 -1.04
N ASP A 132 12.01 -9.01 -0.01
CA ASP A 132 13.29 -9.45 0.55
C ASP A 132 13.15 -9.82 2.03
N ASP A 133 13.60 -11.04 2.38
CA ASP A 133 13.47 -11.59 3.73
C ASP A 133 14.24 -10.73 4.77
N VAL A 134 15.40 -10.14 4.39
CA VAL A 134 16.22 -9.32 5.28
C VAL A 134 15.50 -8.00 5.56
N SER A 135 14.99 -7.35 4.52
CA SER A 135 14.18 -6.14 4.64
C SER A 135 12.96 -6.38 5.52
N MET A 136 12.22 -7.47 5.29
CA MET A 136 11.06 -7.81 6.11
C MET A 136 11.41 -8.09 7.58
N ASN A 137 12.56 -8.68 7.87
CA ASN A 137 13.02 -8.88 9.24
C ASN A 137 13.38 -7.55 9.92
N LEU A 138 14.03 -6.62 9.22
CA LEU A 138 14.30 -5.26 9.73
C LEU A 138 13.00 -4.52 10.03
N LEU A 139 12.04 -4.53 9.11
CA LEU A 139 10.74 -3.87 9.27
C LEU A 139 9.95 -4.44 10.44
N LYS A 140 9.94 -5.77 10.62
CA LYS A 140 9.29 -6.39 11.79
C LYS A 140 9.92 -5.92 13.11
N GLY A 141 11.25 -5.78 13.15
CA GLY A 141 11.96 -5.25 14.31
C GLY A 141 11.65 -3.77 14.54
N ALA A 142 11.61 -2.97 13.47
CA ALA A 142 11.31 -1.53 13.55
C ALA A 142 9.85 -1.24 13.96
N CYS A 143 8.91 -2.11 13.58
CA CYS A 143 7.48 -1.98 13.91
C CYS A 143 7.08 -2.74 15.18
N ASP A 144 8.00 -3.40 15.89
CA ASP A 144 7.68 -4.27 17.02
C ASP A 144 6.93 -3.51 18.14
N SER A 145 6.07 -4.22 18.84
CA SER A 145 5.27 -3.72 19.96
C SER A 145 6.02 -3.61 21.28
N THR A 146 7.26 -4.11 21.36
CA THR A 146 8.11 -4.01 22.56
C THR A 146 8.47 -2.55 22.87
N ASP A 147 8.69 -2.24 24.15
CA ASP A 147 9.02 -0.88 24.57
C ASP A 147 10.33 -0.39 23.97
N ARG A 148 11.28 -1.29 23.78
CA ARG A 148 12.58 -1.00 23.23
C ARG A 148 12.83 -1.76 21.93
N ARG A 149 12.91 -1.06 20.81
CA ARG A 149 13.15 -1.63 19.48
C ARG A 149 14.62 -1.47 19.10
N VAL A 150 15.41 -2.54 19.20
CA VAL A 150 16.83 -2.54 18.86
C VAL A 150 17.03 -3.28 17.54
N LEU A 151 17.54 -2.59 16.55
CA LEU A 151 17.89 -3.15 15.25
C LEU A 151 19.36 -3.49 15.17
N HIS A 152 19.68 -4.58 14.48
CA HIS A 152 21.05 -5.06 14.32
C HIS A 152 21.35 -5.33 12.84
N TRP A 153 22.58 -4.96 12.44
CA TRP A 153 23.14 -5.36 11.15
C TRP A 153 24.54 -5.95 11.39
N LEU A 154 24.62 -7.26 11.51
CA LEU A 154 25.85 -7.98 11.82
C LEU A 154 26.54 -8.48 10.56
N SER A 155 27.09 -7.54 9.76
CA SER A 155 27.78 -7.86 8.52
C SER A 155 28.91 -6.87 8.24
N ARG A 156 30.05 -7.37 7.75
CA ARG A 156 31.21 -6.54 7.33
C ARG A 156 30.88 -5.51 6.24
N SER A 157 29.75 -5.64 5.56
CA SER A 157 29.32 -4.66 4.54
C SER A 157 29.03 -3.28 5.14
N LEU A 158 28.78 -3.18 6.44
CA LEU A 158 28.51 -1.92 7.14
C LEU A 158 29.79 -1.12 7.45
N GLU A 159 30.96 -1.78 7.57
CA GLU A 159 32.23 -1.14 7.93
C GLU A 159 32.67 0.00 6.96
N ARG A 160 32.05 0.09 5.79
CA ARG A 160 32.36 1.08 4.73
C ARG A 160 31.26 2.12 4.55
N GLU A 161 30.27 2.13 5.42
CA GLU A 161 29.10 2.96 5.26
C GLU A 161 29.07 4.07 6.32
N SER A 162 28.82 5.29 5.87
CA SER A 162 28.69 6.48 6.72
C SER A 162 27.29 7.06 6.60
N ASP A 163 26.86 7.79 7.60
CA ASP A 163 25.66 8.62 7.57
C ASP A 163 25.91 9.95 6.81
N GLU A 164 24.93 10.86 6.82
CA GLU A 164 25.04 12.17 6.14
C GLU A 164 26.12 13.06 6.75
N ASP A 165 26.45 12.89 8.03
CA ASP A 165 27.47 13.64 8.75
C ASP A 165 28.88 13.05 8.58
N GLY A 166 28.99 11.88 7.90
CA GLY A 166 30.24 11.16 7.65
C GLY A 166 30.63 10.22 8.80
N ASP A 167 29.77 10.03 9.79
CA ASP A 167 29.98 9.10 10.89
C ASP A 167 29.65 7.66 10.48
N ASN A 168 30.38 6.70 11.04
CA ASN A 168 30.14 5.28 10.77
C ASN A 168 28.79 4.83 11.34
N ILE A 169 27.98 4.19 10.53
CA ILE A 169 26.70 3.63 10.97
C ILE A 169 26.96 2.44 11.89
N PRO A 170 26.43 2.43 13.13
CA PRO A 170 26.71 1.36 14.08
C PRO A 170 26.00 0.05 13.70
N GLU A 171 26.57 -1.09 14.11
CA GLU A 171 25.98 -2.42 13.91
C GLU A 171 24.65 -2.62 14.66
N LYS A 172 24.35 -1.76 15.63
CA LYS A 172 23.09 -1.78 16.37
C LYS A 172 22.68 -0.38 16.79
N PHE A 173 21.38 -0.12 16.77
CA PHE A 173 20.82 1.11 17.30
C PHE A 173 19.39 0.87 17.81
N GLU A 174 18.90 1.77 18.64
CA GLU A 174 17.50 1.81 19.07
C GLU A 174 16.70 2.67 18.12
N PHE A 175 15.53 2.14 17.68
CA PHE A 175 14.64 2.82 16.76
C PHE A 175 13.40 3.31 17.52
N GLU A 176 13.23 4.62 17.63
CA GLU A 176 12.08 5.26 18.27
C GLU A 176 11.16 5.97 17.27
N GLY A 177 11.58 6.06 16.00
CA GLY A 177 10.79 6.65 14.91
C GLY A 177 9.52 5.87 14.58
N SER A 178 8.74 6.40 13.65
CA SER A 178 7.54 5.75 13.12
C SER A 178 7.63 5.55 11.61
N ILE A 179 6.82 4.62 11.08
CA ILE A 179 6.88 4.24 9.67
C ILE A 179 5.48 4.28 9.06
N ILE A 180 5.36 4.86 7.86
CA ILE A 180 4.15 4.80 7.05
C ILE A 180 4.47 4.10 5.73
N PHE A 181 3.71 3.06 5.41
CA PHE A 181 3.78 2.37 4.13
C PHE A 181 2.56 2.72 3.28
N ILE A 182 2.78 3.24 2.09
CA ILE A 182 1.73 3.47 1.09
C ILE A 182 1.99 2.50 -0.06
N THR A 183 1.07 1.56 -0.26
CA THR A 183 1.25 0.48 -1.23
C THR A 183 -0.02 0.23 -2.04
N ASN A 184 0.16 -0.40 -3.20
CA ASN A 184 -0.94 -0.92 -4.00
C ASN A 184 -1.20 -2.42 -3.73
N TYR A 185 -0.40 -3.07 -2.89
CA TYR A 185 -0.59 -4.46 -2.51
C TYR A 185 -1.74 -4.62 -1.52
N ASP A 186 -2.59 -5.58 -1.80
CA ASP A 186 -3.60 -6.09 -0.89
C ASP A 186 -2.95 -7.22 -0.06
N PHE A 187 -2.55 -6.90 1.18
CA PHE A 187 -1.87 -7.86 2.05
C PHE A 187 -2.78 -9.01 2.45
N ASP A 188 -4.08 -8.76 2.66
CA ASP A 188 -5.03 -9.81 3.00
C ASP A 188 -5.15 -10.85 1.87
N SER A 189 -5.22 -10.39 0.62
CA SER A 189 -5.22 -11.26 -0.55
C SER A 189 -3.90 -12.03 -0.71
N LEU A 190 -2.75 -11.39 -0.46
CA LEU A 190 -1.44 -12.05 -0.52
C LEU A 190 -1.30 -13.13 0.56
N ILE A 191 -1.75 -12.85 1.78
CA ILE A 191 -1.77 -13.80 2.89
C ILE A 191 -2.70 -14.98 2.55
N ALA A 192 -3.93 -14.71 2.11
CA ALA A 192 -4.92 -15.73 1.79
C ALA A 192 -4.48 -16.62 0.61
N SER A 193 -3.71 -16.12 -0.33
CA SER A 193 -3.19 -16.88 -1.47
C SER A 193 -2.08 -17.86 -1.14
N GLY A 194 -1.54 -17.83 0.10
CA GLY A 194 -0.38 -18.65 0.49
C GLY A 194 0.92 -18.23 -0.19
N TYR A 195 1.05 -16.93 -0.51
CA TYR A 195 2.29 -16.38 -1.07
C TYR A 195 3.49 -16.69 -0.17
N LYS A 196 4.67 -16.94 -0.76
CA LYS A 196 5.88 -17.37 -0.03
C LYS A 196 6.20 -16.50 1.20
N LEU A 197 5.97 -15.20 1.11
CA LEU A 197 6.22 -14.25 2.20
C LEU A 197 4.98 -13.95 3.05
N ALA A 198 3.87 -14.69 2.90
CA ALA A 198 2.65 -14.51 3.69
C ALA A 198 2.91 -14.42 5.21
N PRO A 199 3.76 -15.28 5.84
CA PRO A 199 4.05 -15.15 7.26
C PRO A 199 4.72 -13.83 7.65
N HIS A 200 5.49 -13.22 6.73
CA HIS A 200 6.09 -11.92 6.95
C HIS A 200 5.05 -10.79 6.88
N PHE A 201 4.11 -10.88 5.92
CA PHE A 201 3.00 -9.92 5.82
C PHE A 201 2.09 -10.00 7.05
N GLU A 202 1.69 -11.21 7.48
CA GLU A 202 0.93 -11.42 8.72
C GLU A 202 1.62 -10.76 9.92
N ALA A 203 2.93 -11.01 10.08
CA ALA A 203 3.71 -10.45 11.17
C ALA A 203 3.82 -8.92 11.11
N LEU A 204 3.90 -8.32 9.92
CA LEU A 204 3.95 -6.87 9.75
C LEU A 204 2.58 -6.23 10.01
N VAL A 205 1.51 -6.80 9.47
CA VAL A 205 0.12 -6.36 9.72
C VAL A 205 -0.20 -6.41 11.21
N SER A 206 0.20 -7.47 11.93
CA SER A 206 -0.05 -7.59 13.38
C SER A 206 0.65 -6.52 14.23
N ARG A 207 1.71 -5.87 13.70
CA ARG A 207 2.50 -4.84 14.37
C ARG A 207 2.18 -3.42 13.92
N SER A 208 1.32 -3.29 12.92
CA SER A 208 0.97 -2.03 12.27
C SER A 208 -0.52 -1.81 12.29
N HIS A 209 -0.97 -0.57 12.23
CA HIS A 209 -2.34 -0.31 11.82
C HIS A 209 -2.46 -0.53 10.30
N TYR A 210 -3.39 -1.37 9.88
CA TYR A 210 -3.63 -1.67 8.47
C TYR A 210 -4.93 -1.01 8.01
N LEU A 211 -4.82 -0.07 7.07
CA LEU A 211 -5.95 0.64 6.50
C LEU A 211 -6.12 0.23 5.03
N ASP A 212 -7.17 -0.55 4.76
CA ASP A 212 -7.54 -0.96 3.42
C ASP A 212 -8.50 0.06 2.78
N LEU A 213 -8.04 0.69 1.70
CA LEU A 213 -8.80 1.62 0.87
C LEU A 213 -9.28 0.96 -0.43
N ALA A 214 -9.45 -0.36 -0.42
CA ALA A 214 -9.90 -1.11 -1.61
C ALA A 214 -11.23 -0.57 -2.14
N MET A 215 -11.26 -0.39 -3.46
CA MET A 215 -12.44 -0.05 -4.24
C MET A 215 -12.89 -1.30 -4.99
N LYS A 216 -14.14 -1.71 -4.77
CA LYS A 216 -14.66 -2.97 -5.33
C LYS A 216 -15.39 -2.76 -6.67
N THR A 217 -15.95 -1.59 -6.89
CA THR A 217 -16.78 -1.29 -8.05
C THR A 217 -16.34 -0.01 -8.76
N LYS A 218 -16.66 0.13 -10.05
CA LYS A 218 -16.46 1.38 -10.78
C LYS A 218 -17.20 2.56 -10.14
N MET A 219 -18.33 2.28 -9.47
CA MET A 219 -19.07 3.28 -8.75
C MET A 219 -18.29 3.85 -7.57
N ASP A 220 -17.56 3.00 -6.81
CA ASP A 220 -16.69 3.45 -5.71
C ASP A 220 -15.65 4.46 -6.23
N TYR A 221 -14.98 4.13 -7.36
CA TYR A 221 -14.02 5.05 -8.00
C TYR A 221 -14.65 6.36 -8.43
N LEU A 222 -15.82 6.29 -9.07
CA LEU A 222 -16.52 7.49 -9.56
C LEU A 222 -16.96 8.39 -8.40
N VAL A 223 -17.51 7.80 -7.33
CA VAL A 223 -17.90 8.53 -6.12
C VAL A 223 -16.68 9.20 -5.49
N ARG A 224 -15.56 8.47 -5.35
CA ARG A 224 -14.33 9.05 -4.82
C ARG A 224 -13.82 10.21 -5.66
N ILE A 225 -13.79 10.06 -6.97
CA ILE A 225 -13.40 11.14 -7.90
C ILE A 225 -14.28 12.36 -7.67
N LYS A 226 -15.61 12.18 -7.60
CA LYS A 226 -16.56 13.26 -7.33
C LYS A 226 -16.31 13.97 -6.01
N GLN A 227 -16.05 13.21 -4.93
CA GLN A 227 -15.73 13.76 -3.62
C GLN A 227 -14.51 14.69 -3.68
N VAL A 228 -13.43 14.23 -4.30
CA VAL A 228 -12.16 14.98 -4.34
C VAL A 228 -12.27 16.19 -5.27
N VAL A 229 -12.96 16.08 -6.41
CA VAL A 229 -13.19 17.21 -7.32
C VAL A 229 -14.09 18.26 -6.65
N ARG A 230 -15.18 17.87 -5.99
CA ARG A 230 -16.04 18.78 -5.20
C ARG A 230 -15.26 19.44 -4.05
N GLY A 231 -14.30 18.73 -3.47
CA GLY A 231 -13.39 19.25 -2.45
C GLY A 231 -12.42 20.35 -2.95
N GLY A 232 -12.37 20.60 -4.27
CA GLY A 232 -11.60 21.71 -4.82
C GLY A 232 -10.38 21.33 -5.63
N MET A 233 -10.11 20.04 -5.86
CA MET A 233 -8.93 19.56 -6.57
C MET A 233 -8.63 20.29 -7.90
N LEU A 234 -9.65 20.61 -8.66
CA LEU A 234 -9.49 21.33 -9.93
C LEU A 234 -9.44 22.85 -9.73
N ARG A 235 -10.15 23.38 -8.74
CA ARG A 235 -10.12 24.82 -8.39
C ARG A 235 -8.74 25.25 -7.94
N ASP A 236 -8.05 24.45 -7.14
CA ASP A 236 -6.67 24.67 -6.71
C ASP A 236 -5.67 24.68 -7.90
N ARG A 237 -6.09 24.13 -9.04
CA ARG A 237 -5.34 24.12 -10.32
C ARG A 237 -5.77 25.22 -11.28
N GLY A 238 -6.63 26.14 -10.84
CA GLY A 238 -7.10 27.30 -11.59
C GLY A 238 -8.27 27.03 -12.53
N PHE A 239 -9.03 25.97 -12.33
CA PHE A 239 -10.27 25.71 -13.07
C PHE A 239 -11.47 26.29 -12.32
N ASN A 240 -12.48 26.75 -13.06
CA ASN A 240 -13.74 27.19 -12.49
C ASN A 240 -14.76 26.05 -12.40
N VAL A 241 -15.89 26.29 -11.75
CA VAL A 241 -16.94 25.27 -11.54
C VAL A 241 -17.52 24.74 -12.88
N SER A 242 -17.61 25.58 -13.91
CA SER A 242 -18.08 25.14 -15.24
C SER A 242 -17.08 24.18 -15.89
N ASP A 243 -15.78 24.47 -15.76
CA ASP A 243 -14.72 23.59 -16.25
C ASP A 243 -14.73 22.23 -15.52
N GLU A 244 -14.93 22.25 -14.18
CA GLU A 244 -15.08 21.03 -13.37
C GLU A 244 -16.26 20.17 -13.87
N THR A 245 -17.40 20.81 -14.10
CA THR A 245 -18.62 20.14 -14.59
C THR A 245 -18.37 19.45 -15.93
N LEU A 246 -17.77 20.15 -16.89
CA LEU A 246 -17.49 19.60 -18.23
C LEU A 246 -16.53 18.39 -18.17
N ILE A 247 -15.49 18.46 -17.32
CA ILE A 247 -14.53 17.36 -17.16
C ILE A 247 -15.22 16.16 -16.49
N MET A 248 -16.03 16.40 -15.47
CA MET A 248 -16.75 15.33 -14.76
C MET A 248 -17.81 14.68 -15.63
N GLU A 249 -18.61 15.44 -16.39
CA GLU A 249 -19.56 14.89 -17.37
C GLU A 249 -18.87 14.01 -18.41
N PHE A 250 -17.70 14.42 -18.90
CA PHE A 250 -16.93 13.59 -19.82
C PHE A 250 -16.52 12.25 -19.18
N ILE A 251 -16.08 12.25 -17.92
CA ILE A 251 -15.72 11.03 -17.18
C ILE A 251 -16.97 10.15 -17.02
N GLU A 252 -18.08 10.70 -16.55
CA GLU A 252 -19.33 9.98 -16.30
C GLU A 252 -19.90 9.33 -17.56
N ASN A 253 -19.89 10.05 -18.68
CA ASN A 253 -20.37 9.55 -19.95
C ASN A 253 -19.44 8.51 -20.61
N ASN A 254 -18.20 8.35 -20.11
CA ASN A 254 -17.21 7.47 -20.71
C ASN A 254 -16.59 6.46 -19.73
N VAL A 255 -17.22 6.19 -18.58
CA VAL A 255 -16.74 5.29 -17.52
C VAL A 255 -16.26 3.94 -18.05
N GLU A 256 -17.00 3.35 -19.02
CA GLU A 256 -16.67 2.05 -19.58
C GLU A 256 -15.50 2.08 -20.57
N ARG A 257 -15.25 3.23 -21.17
CA ARG A 257 -14.23 3.40 -22.22
C ARG A 257 -12.89 3.90 -21.71
N LEU A 258 -12.88 4.60 -20.59
CA LEU A 258 -11.64 5.10 -19.97
C LEU A 258 -10.70 3.95 -19.56
N ARG A 259 -9.41 4.13 -19.77
CA ARG A 259 -8.37 3.15 -19.38
C ARG A 259 -8.36 2.91 -17.88
N GLU A 260 -8.62 3.96 -17.10
CA GLU A 260 -8.66 3.93 -15.63
C GLU A 260 -9.68 4.94 -15.10
N LEU A 261 -10.24 4.65 -13.95
CA LEU A 261 -11.01 5.60 -13.15
C LEU A 261 -10.14 5.98 -11.95
N SER A 262 -9.55 7.17 -12.00
CA SER A 262 -8.60 7.64 -10.99
C SER A 262 -8.51 9.16 -10.98
N LEU A 263 -7.99 9.73 -9.90
CA LEU A 263 -7.67 11.17 -9.84
C LEU A 263 -6.57 11.55 -10.84
N ARG A 264 -5.69 10.59 -11.19
CA ARG A 264 -4.69 10.80 -12.26
C ARG A 264 -5.38 11.03 -13.61
N MET A 265 -6.49 10.33 -13.87
CA MET A 265 -7.29 10.56 -15.09
C MET A 265 -7.91 11.96 -15.11
N VAL A 266 -8.43 12.43 -13.97
CA VAL A 266 -8.93 13.81 -13.85
C VAL A 266 -7.84 14.84 -14.19
N VAL A 267 -6.63 14.63 -13.66
CA VAL A 267 -5.47 15.51 -13.97
C VAL A 267 -5.10 15.46 -15.45
N LYS A 268 -5.08 14.27 -16.07
CA LYS A 268 -4.81 14.13 -17.51
C LYS A 268 -5.83 14.88 -18.35
N LEU A 269 -7.12 14.69 -18.07
CA LEU A 269 -8.21 15.33 -18.80
C LEU A 269 -8.21 16.86 -18.60
N SER A 270 -7.97 17.34 -17.38
CA SER A 270 -7.87 18.76 -17.11
C SER A 270 -6.67 19.40 -17.83
N GLY A 271 -5.55 18.68 -17.94
CA GLY A 271 -4.40 19.11 -18.74
C GLY A 271 -4.73 19.26 -20.23
N LEU A 272 -5.43 18.27 -20.81
CA LEU A 272 -5.89 18.33 -22.19
C LEU A 272 -6.87 19.49 -22.41
N TYR A 273 -7.81 19.69 -21.48
CA TYR A 273 -8.76 20.81 -21.54
C TYR A 273 -8.08 22.17 -21.46
N LYS A 274 -7.04 22.31 -20.62
CA LYS A 274 -6.23 23.53 -20.51
C LYS A 274 -5.43 23.80 -21.79
N MET A 275 -4.95 22.74 -22.45
CA MET A 275 -4.16 22.85 -23.68
C MET A 275 -5.02 23.26 -24.89
N ASP A 276 -6.21 22.70 -25.06
CA ASP A 276 -7.11 22.98 -26.18
C ASP A 276 -8.57 22.81 -25.74
N ARG A 277 -9.22 23.91 -25.36
CA ARG A 277 -10.60 23.90 -24.87
C ARG A 277 -11.63 23.43 -25.90
N VAL A 278 -11.30 23.47 -27.19
CA VAL A 278 -12.21 23.09 -28.28
C VAL A 278 -12.10 21.61 -28.62
N ASN A 279 -10.86 21.11 -28.77
CA ASN A 279 -10.60 19.75 -29.27
C ASN A 279 -10.23 18.75 -28.19
N TRP A 280 -10.17 19.15 -26.92
CA TRP A 280 -9.69 18.27 -25.81
C TRP A 280 -10.38 16.91 -25.72
N GLN A 281 -11.70 16.85 -25.99
CA GLN A 281 -12.42 15.59 -25.96
C GLN A 281 -11.97 14.63 -27.07
N LYS A 282 -11.62 15.14 -28.26
CA LYS A 282 -11.04 14.33 -29.33
C LYS A 282 -9.70 13.79 -28.94
N LEU A 283 -8.85 14.60 -28.33
CA LEU A 283 -7.54 14.20 -27.81
C LEU A 283 -7.69 13.19 -26.67
N ALA A 284 -8.64 13.40 -25.76
CA ALA A 284 -8.93 12.49 -24.66
C ALA A 284 -9.36 11.10 -25.16
N LYS A 285 -10.21 11.04 -26.21
CA LYS A 285 -10.60 9.77 -26.81
C LYS A 285 -9.41 8.99 -27.39
N GLN A 286 -8.43 9.68 -27.95
CA GLN A 286 -7.23 9.04 -28.52
C GLN A 286 -6.23 8.58 -27.46
N THR A 287 -6.10 9.31 -26.35
CA THR A 287 -5.03 9.09 -25.35
C THR A 287 -5.50 8.38 -24.09
N CYS A 288 -6.78 8.57 -23.70
CA CYS A 288 -7.30 8.10 -22.43
C CYS A 288 -8.27 6.90 -22.57
N PHE A 289 -8.72 6.54 -23.79
CA PHE A 289 -9.61 5.38 -23.97
C PHE A 289 -8.80 4.09 -24.15
N ARG A 290 -9.42 2.97 -23.76
CA ARG A 290 -8.92 1.63 -24.10
C ARG A 290 -8.98 1.48 -25.62
N ALA A 291 -8.02 0.75 -26.19
CA ALA A 291 -8.11 0.32 -27.56
C ALA A 291 -9.35 -0.59 -27.69
N SER A 292 -10.20 -0.32 -28.68
CA SER A 292 -11.35 -1.14 -29.04
C SER A 292 -10.90 -2.43 -29.69
#